data_65b6c11db9efd9a305d9b2e8ebd9a491
#
_entry.id   65b6c11db9efd9a305d9b2e8ebd9a491
#
_cell.length_a   1.000
_cell.length_b   1.000
_cell.length_c   1.000
_cell.angle_alpha   90.00
_cell.angle_beta   90.00
_cell.angle_gamma   90.00
#
_symmetry.space_group_name_H-M   'P 1'
#
loop_
_entity.id
_entity.type
_entity.pdbx_description
1 polymer ?
#
loop_
_entity_poly.entity_id
_entity_poly.type
_entity_poly.pdbx_seq_one_letter_code
_entity_poly.pdbx_strand_id
1 'polypeptide(L)' 'MNYSHIILQSFSIIDAIRCINEIHNEPLVLFVVDENKRMQGTLTDGDVRRALIKGIDVDAPISEAMH' A
#
# COMPACT_ATOMS: atom_id res chain seq x y z
N MET A 1 -3.62 -13.41 -14.39
CA MET A 1 -4.28 -12.57 -13.41
C MET A 1 -3.70 -11.17 -13.38
N ASN A 2 -4.58 -10.21 -13.32
CA ASN A 2 -4.14 -8.83 -13.29
C ASN A 2 -4.13 -8.31 -11.89
N TYR A 3 -3.02 -7.72 -11.50
CA TYR A 3 -2.95 -7.08 -10.21
C TYR A 3 -3.33 -5.63 -10.37
N SER A 4 -4.29 -5.20 -9.59
CA SER A 4 -4.74 -3.83 -9.58
C SER A 4 -3.77 -2.99 -8.78
N HIS A 5 -3.63 -1.73 -9.17
CA HIS A 5 -2.89 -0.77 -8.37
C HIS A 5 -3.77 -0.15 -7.28
N ILE A 6 -4.91 -0.79 -6.99
CA ILE A 6 -5.86 -0.29 -6.01
C ILE A 6 -5.89 -1.24 -4.82
N ILE A 7 -5.81 -0.69 -3.62
CA ILE A 7 -5.80 -1.48 -2.39
C ILE A 7 -6.67 -0.80 -1.34
N LEU A 8 -7.34 -1.62 -0.51
CA LEU A 8 -8.18 -1.09 0.55
C LEU A 8 -7.32 -0.55 1.69
N GLN A 9 -7.75 0.56 2.28
CA GLN A 9 -7.02 1.19 3.38
C GLN A 9 -6.88 0.31 4.60
N SER A 10 -7.74 -0.68 4.75
CA SER A 10 -7.69 -1.60 5.88
C SER A 10 -6.67 -2.73 5.72
N PHE A 11 -6.09 -2.87 4.54
CA PHE A 11 -5.05 -3.87 4.32
C PHE A 11 -3.82 -3.49 5.14
N SER A 12 -3.04 -4.50 5.50
CA SER A 12 -1.82 -4.28 6.27
C SER A 12 -0.66 -3.89 5.36
N ILE A 13 0.40 -3.39 5.98
CA ILE A 13 1.61 -3.03 5.27
C ILE A 13 2.20 -4.26 4.56
N ILE A 14 2.16 -5.43 5.21
CA ILE A 14 2.68 -6.63 4.56
C ILE A 14 1.86 -6.99 3.32
N ASP A 15 0.54 -6.75 3.35
CA ASP A 15 -0.28 -6.97 2.17
C ASP A 15 0.13 -6.04 1.03
N ALA A 16 0.44 -4.79 1.36
CA ALA A 16 0.89 -3.84 0.36
C ALA A 16 2.22 -4.25 -0.23
N ILE A 17 3.13 -4.75 0.60
CA ILE A 17 4.42 -5.23 0.12
C ILE A 17 4.22 -6.37 -0.88
N ARG A 18 3.31 -7.27 -0.58
CA ARG A 18 3.00 -8.38 -1.49
C ARG A 18 2.45 -7.86 -2.81
N CYS A 19 1.54 -6.87 -2.75
CA CYS A 19 0.99 -6.28 -3.95
C CYS A 19 2.07 -5.62 -4.80
N ILE A 20 2.95 -4.86 -4.16
CA ILE A 20 4.03 -4.19 -4.87
C ILE A 20 4.97 -5.20 -5.51
N ASN A 21 5.23 -6.29 -4.78
CA ASN A 21 6.11 -7.34 -5.27
C ASN A 21 5.55 -8.03 -6.52
N GLU A 22 4.23 -8.05 -6.67
CA GLU A 22 3.58 -8.68 -7.81
C GLU A 22 3.48 -7.74 -9.02
N ILE A 23 3.72 -6.46 -8.81
CA ILE A 23 3.68 -5.49 -9.89
C ILE A 23 5.06 -5.47 -10.53
N HIS A 24 5.15 -5.95 -11.75
CA HIS A 24 6.44 -6.04 -12.44
C HIS A 24 6.69 -4.87 -13.35
N ASN A 25 5.63 -4.15 -13.70
CA ASN A 25 5.76 -2.96 -14.51
C ASN A 25 5.53 -1.77 -13.62
N GLU A 26 6.29 -0.77 -13.84
CA GLU A 26 6.16 0.39 -13.01
C GLU A 26 5.03 1.26 -13.43
N PRO A 27 4.62 2.28 -12.69
CA PRO A 27 5.23 2.71 -11.41
C PRO A 27 4.74 1.86 -10.25
N LEU A 28 5.55 1.79 -9.22
CA LEU A 28 5.23 1.04 -8.01
C LEU A 28 4.44 1.93 -7.06
N VAL A 29 3.23 2.24 -7.44
CA VAL A 29 2.34 3.07 -6.64
C VAL A 29 0.99 2.38 -6.53
N LEU A 30 0.45 2.39 -5.32
CA LEU A 30 -0.88 1.85 -5.05
C LEU A 30 -1.81 3.01 -4.71
N PHE A 31 -3.02 2.93 -5.24
CA PHE A 31 -4.07 3.90 -4.92
C PHE A 31 -4.92 3.33 -3.81
N VAL A 32 -4.93 4.01 -2.67
CA VAL A 32 -5.61 3.51 -1.48
C VAL A 32 -7.03 4.03 -1.46
N VAL A 33 -7.98 3.12 -1.28
CA VAL A 33 -9.41 3.45 -1.27
C VAL A 33 -10.06 2.92 -0.01
N ASP A 34 -11.24 3.46 0.32
CA ASP A 34 -12.04 2.96 1.42
C ASP A 34 -13.03 1.92 0.91
N GLU A 35 -13.92 1.45 1.79
CA GLU A 35 -14.90 0.42 1.45
C GLU A 35 -15.89 0.89 0.39
N ASN A 36 -16.03 2.19 0.22
CA ASN A 36 -16.91 2.76 -0.79
C ASN A 36 -16.16 3.10 -2.07
N LYS A 37 -14.91 2.65 -2.17
CA LYS A 37 -14.05 2.86 -3.32
C LYS A 37 -13.68 4.32 -3.53
N ARG A 38 -13.70 5.10 -2.46
CA ARG A 38 -13.28 6.49 -2.51
C ARG A 38 -11.77 6.56 -2.28
N MET A 39 -11.11 7.37 -3.09
CA MET A 39 -9.67 7.54 -2.98
C MET A 39 -9.30 8.18 -1.65
N GLN A 40 -8.41 7.54 -0.92
CA GLN A 40 -7.93 8.05 0.37
C GLN A 40 -6.51 8.58 0.28
N GLY A 41 -5.74 8.06 -0.65
CA GLY A 41 -4.36 8.49 -0.79
C GLY A 41 -3.60 7.55 -1.69
N THR A 42 -2.30 7.65 -1.64
CA THR A 42 -1.41 6.79 -2.43
C THR A 42 -0.39 6.16 -1.51
N LEU A 43 0.16 5.04 -1.95
CA LEU A 43 1.20 4.33 -1.22
C LEU A 43 2.25 3.87 -2.20
N THR A 44 3.49 4.31 -1.99
CA THR A 44 4.59 3.92 -2.85
C THR A 44 5.52 2.97 -2.09
N ASP A 45 6.44 2.34 -2.83
CA ASP A 45 7.47 1.53 -2.22
C ASP A 45 8.27 2.35 -1.19
N GLY A 46 8.55 3.60 -1.52
CA GLY A 46 9.27 4.48 -0.60
C GLY A 46 8.49 4.77 0.67
N ASP A 47 7.16 4.93 0.55
CA ASP A 47 6.33 5.15 1.73
C ASP A 47 6.37 3.96 2.67
N VAL A 48 6.29 2.77 2.12
CA VAL A 48 6.36 1.54 2.91
C VAL A 48 7.70 1.43 3.61
N ARG A 49 8.76 1.69 2.86
CA ARG A 49 10.12 1.60 3.41
C ARG A 49 10.31 2.58 4.56
N ARG A 50 9.85 3.81 4.39
CA ARG A 50 9.96 4.83 5.45
C ARG A 50 9.16 4.44 6.68
N ALA A 51 7.99 3.84 6.49
CA ALA A 51 7.17 3.39 7.61
C ALA A 51 7.90 2.34 8.43
N LEU A 52 8.53 1.39 7.76
CA LEU A 52 9.27 0.33 8.44
C LEU A 52 10.48 0.90 9.18
N ILE A 53 11.15 1.86 8.59
CA ILE A 53 12.30 2.52 9.25
C ILE A 53 11.86 3.24 10.52
N LYS A 54 10.66 3.81 10.52
CA LYS A 54 10.11 4.48 11.69
C LYS A 54 9.63 3.50 12.75
N GLY A 55 9.64 2.22 12.47
CA GLY A 55 9.26 1.20 13.43
C GLY A 55 7.79 0.81 13.37
N ILE A 56 7.07 1.21 12.34
CA ILE A 56 5.68 0.79 12.16
C ILE A 56 5.66 -0.70 11.83
N ASP A 57 4.80 -1.43 12.54
CA ASP A 57 4.70 -2.87 12.38
C ASP A 57 4.16 -3.23 11.00
N VAL A 58 4.66 -4.33 10.43
CA VAL A 58 4.18 -4.78 9.12
C VAL A 58 2.72 -5.20 9.16
N ASP A 59 2.20 -5.52 10.34
CA ASP A 59 0.79 -5.88 10.50
C ASP A 59 -0.11 -4.66 10.67
N ALA A 60 0.46 -3.47 10.76
CA ALA A 60 -0.32 -2.25 10.89
C ALA A 60 -1.06 -1.95 9.59
N PRO A 61 -2.19 -1.25 9.67
CA PRO A 61 -2.91 -0.89 8.45
C PRO A 61 -2.11 0.11 7.61
N ILE A 62 -2.28 0.03 6.31
CA ILE A 62 -1.53 0.90 5.40
C ILE A 62 -1.86 2.38 5.58
N SER A 63 -2.99 2.68 6.24
CA SER A 63 -3.33 4.07 6.53
C SER A 63 -2.25 4.76 7.35
N GLU A 64 -1.41 4.00 8.06
CA GLU A 64 -0.32 4.57 8.83
C GLU A 64 0.91 4.88 7.99
N ALA A 65 0.96 4.37 6.76
CA ALA A 65 2.10 4.58 5.88
C ALA A 65 1.77 5.42 4.66
N MET A 66 0.51 5.44 4.26
CA MET A 66 0.12 6.11 3.02
C MET A 66 0.26 7.61 3.09
N HIS A 67 0.31 8.18 1.93
CA HIS A 67 0.51 9.61 1.79
C HIS A 67 -0.78 10.33 1.45
#